data_653f7900940053f7701b08a8afd6d054
#
_entry.id   653f7900940053f7701b08a8afd6d054
#
_cell.length_a   1.000
_cell.length_b   1.000
_cell.length_c   1.000
_cell.angle_alpha   90.00
_cell.angle_beta   90.00
_cell.angle_gamma   90.00
#
_symmetry.space_group_name_H-M   'P 1'
#
loop_
_entity.id
_entity.type
_entity.pdbx_description
1 polymer ?
#
loop_
_entity_poly.entity_id
_entity_poly.type
_entity_poly.pdbx_seq_one_letter_code
_entity_poly.pdbx_strand_id
1 'polypeptide(L)'
;MKRTLILSILSIIAIVVLALYAGLDFVLIIPVILLAYYLPHLKERRESPDAERMNMLTTVDEVTAKYGEPDDVIVTNAVLANELGGAILVYQQQGFMIAAGAKIPLSDIESVAAKNMATPYTVAEYQVIITCRNKDYRYIRFNVGYDEEWASQVVADIDKYRAG
;
A
#
# COMPACT_ATOMS: atom_id res chain seq x y z
N MET A 1 -16.31 11.67 0.39
CA MET A 1 -16.92 11.02 -0.78
C MET A 1 -17.98 11.86 -1.52
N LYS A 2 -19.04 12.40 -0.88
CA LYS A 2 -20.10 13.15 -1.61
C LYS A 2 -19.62 14.47 -2.27
N ARG A 3 -18.72 15.23 -1.65
CA ARG A 3 -18.23 16.51 -2.20
C ARG A 3 -17.34 16.37 -3.43
N THR A 4 -16.48 15.36 -3.48
CA THR A 4 -15.63 15.08 -4.64
C THR A 4 -16.44 14.61 -5.85
N LEU A 5 -17.46 13.81 -5.63
CA LEU A 5 -18.38 13.34 -6.69
C LEU A 5 -19.16 14.50 -7.30
N ILE A 6 -19.66 15.44 -6.48
CA ILE A 6 -20.39 16.63 -6.95
C ILE A 6 -19.47 17.54 -7.76
N LEU A 7 -18.23 17.76 -7.31
CA LEU A 7 -17.24 18.57 -8.03
C LEU A 7 -16.87 17.94 -9.38
N SER A 8 -16.72 16.61 -9.45
CA SER A 8 -16.47 15.91 -10.73
C SER A 8 -17.61 16.06 -11.71
N ILE A 9 -18.85 15.92 -11.26
CA ILE A 9 -20.04 16.07 -12.11
C ILE A 9 -20.15 17.52 -12.63
N LEU A 10 -19.92 18.51 -11.77
CA LEU A 10 -19.93 19.92 -12.15
C LEU A 10 -18.85 20.26 -13.18
N SER A 11 -17.63 19.71 -13.03
CA SER A 11 -16.54 19.93 -14.01
C SER A 11 -16.82 19.27 -15.35
N ILE A 12 -17.44 18.08 -15.39
CA ILE A 12 -17.84 17.41 -16.63
C ILE A 12 -18.90 18.24 -17.36
N ILE A 13 -19.91 18.73 -16.64
CA ILE A 13 -20.97 19.57 -17.22
C ILE A 13 -20.36 20.85 -17.80
N ALA A 14 -19.46 21.52 -17.07
CA ALA A 14 -18.79 22.73 -17.55
C ALA A 14 -17.96 22.49 -18.82
N ILE A 15 -17.22 21.38 -18.90
CA ILE A 15 -16.45 20.99 -20.10
C ILE A 15 -17.34 20.72 -21.29
N VAL A 16 -18.46 20.01 -21.10
CA VAL A 16 -19.43 19.73 -22.18
C VAL A 16 -20.06 21.01 -22.70
N VAL A 17 -20.48 21.91 -21.83
CA VAL A 17 -21.05 23.22 -22.22
C VAL A 17 -20.02 24.06 -22.98
N LEU A 18 -18.76 24.09 -22.52
CA LEU A 18 -17.69 24.84 -23.17
C LEU A 18 -17.36 24.27 -24.55
N ALA A 19 -17.35 22.95 -24.72
CA ALA A 19 -17.10 22.26 -25.98
C ALA A 19 -18.22 22.51 -27.00
N LEU A 20 -19.49 22.48 -26.56
CA LEU A 20 -20.64 22.82 -27.39
C LEU A 20 -20.61 24.27 -27.85
N TYR A 21 -20.16 25.20 -26.99
CA TYR A 21 -20.02 26.62 -27.34
C TYR A 21 -18.87 26.89 -28.33
N ALA A 22 -17.81 26.10 -28.25
CA ALA A 22 -16.63 26.19 -29.12
C ALA A 22 -16.81 25.49 -30.48
N GLY A 23 -17.95 24.83 -30.74
CA GLY A 23 -18.22 24.15 -32.02
C GLY A 23 -17.30 22.94 -32.28
N LEU A 24 -16.79 22.32 -31.20
CA LEU A 24 -15.95 21.13 -31.31
C LEU A 24 -16.80 19.90 -31.67
N ASP A 25 -16.31 19.10 -32.61
CA ASP A 25 -16.97 17.88 -33.05
C ASP A 25 -17.15 16.91 -31.87
N PHE A 26 -18.33 16.28 -31.79
CA PHE A 26 -18.74 15.36 -30.73
C PHE A 26 -17.73 14.23 -30.46
N VAL A 27 -16.96 13.84 -31.47
CA VAL A 27 -15.93 12.80 -31.43
C VAL A 27 -14.77 13.16 -30.47
N LEU A 28 -14.46 14.45 -30.29
CA LEU A 28 -13.40 14.90 -29.35
C LEU A 28 -13.89 15.04 -27.92
N ILE A 29 -15.21 15.10 -27.68
CA ILE A 29 -15.77 15.24 -26.34
C ILE A 29 -15.72 13.90 -25.58
N ILE A 30 -15.89 12.76 -26.28
CA ILE A 30 -15.90 11.43 -25.67
C ILE A 30 -14.58 11.11 -24.97
N PRO A 31 -13.37 11.25 -25.59
CA PRO A 31 -12.11 10.97 -24.89
C PRO A 31 -11.83 11.93 -23.73
N VAL A 32 -12.29 13.18 -23.79
CA VAL A 32 -12.16 14.13 -22.68
C VAL A 32 -13.02 13.74 -21.48
N ILE A 33 -14.26 13.29 -21.72
CA ILE A 33 -15.14 12.79 -20.66
C ILE A 33 -14.57 11.51 -20.05
N LEU A 34 -14.08 10.58 -20.90
CA LEU A 34 -13.42 9.36 -20.43
C LEU A 34 -12.17 9.69 -19.60
N LEU A 35 -11.35 10.61 -20.05
CA LEU A 35 -10.14 11.05 -19.35
C LEU A 35 -10.50 11.68 -18.00
N ALA A 36 -11.48 12.58 -17.96
CA ALA A 36 -11.95 13.23 -16.74
C ALA A 36 -12.60 12.23 -15.75
N TYR A 37 -13.20 11.16 -16.25
CA TYR A 37 -13.76 10.09 -15.41
C TYR A 37 -12.67 9.14 -14.88
N TYR A 38 -11.69 8.79 -15.71
CA TYR A 38 -10.63 7.85 -15.34
C TYR A 38 -9.48 8.49 -14.57
N LEU A 39 -9.18 9.79 -14.77
CA LEU A 39 -8.09 10.48 -14.05
C LEU A 39 -8.22 10.41 -12.52
N PRO A 40 -9.39 10.65 -11.90
CA PRO A 40 -9.55 10.49 -10.45
C PRO A 40 -9.34 9.04 -10.00
N HIS A 41 -9.84 8.06 -10.77
CA HIS A 41 -9.67 6.64 -10.46
C HIS A 41 -8.24 6.13 -10.68
N LEU A 42 -7.50 6.72 -11.63
CA LEU A 42 -6.07 6.46 -11.79
C LEU A 42 -5.26 7.10 -10.65
N LYS A 43 -5.69 8.25 -10.16
CA LYS A 43 -5.09 8.90 -9.01
C LYS A 43 -5.34 8.14 -7.73
N GLU A 44 -6.57 7.63 -7.49
CA GLU A 44 -6.88 6.72 -6.38
C GLU A 44 -6.12 5.38 -6.47
N ARG A 45 -5.78 4.89 -7.67
CA ARG A 45 -4.91 3.72 -7.84
C ARG A 45 -3.42 4.02 -7.63
N ARG A 46 -2.98 5.26 -7.87
CA ARG A 46 -1.60 5.71 -7.58
C ARG A 46 -1.42 6.20 -6.15
N GLU A 47 -2.47 6.74 -5.57
CA GLU A 47 -2.63 7.06 -4.17
C GLU A 47 -3.42 5.92 -3.50
N SER A 48 -3.00 4.65 -3.69
CA SER A 48 -2.85 3.82 -2.50
C SER A 48 -1.95 4.67 -1.62
N PRO A 49 -2.39 5.26 -0.53
CA PRO A 49 -1.46 5.90 0.36
C PRO A 49 -0.53 4.77 0.77
N ASP A 50 0.65 4.72 0.14
CA ASP A 50 1.78 4.12 0.78
C ASP A 50 1.75 4.78 2.13
N ALA A 51 1.26 4.02 3.11
CA ALA A 51 0.92 4.43 4.46
C ALA A 51 1.76 5.62 4.78
N GLU A 52 1.15 6.72 5.10
CA GLU A 52 1.82 8.00 5.29
C GLU A 52 3.19 7.72 5.84
N ARG A 53 4.19 7.73 4.96
CA ARG A 53 5.50 7.11 5.23
C ARG A 53 5.99 7.88 6.41
N MET A 54 5.85 7.27 7.59
CA MET A 54 6.00 7.94 8.86
C MET A 54 7.37 8.59 8.87
N ASN A 55 7.41 9.90 8.56
CA ASN A 55 8.57 10.75 8.61
C ASN A 55 9.89 10.02 8.31
N MET A 56 9.90 9.25 7.20
CA MET A 56 11.12 8.74 6.59
C MET A 56 12.10 8.01 7.52
N LEU A 57 11.60 7.28 8.52
CA LEU A 57 12.46 6.29 9.17
C LEU A 57 12.75 5.22 8.11
N THR A 58 13.99 5.10 7.72
CA THR A 58 14.42 4.18 6.66
C THR A 58 15.18 2.98 7.18
N THR A 59 15.73 3.10 8.38
CA THR A 59 16.57 2.08 8.99
C THR A 59 15.99 1.52 10.28
N VAL A 60 16.39 0.30 10.61
CA VAL A 60 16.04 -0.37 11.87
C VAL A 60 16.57 0.44 13.06
N ASP A 61 17.78 0.97 12.95
CA ASP A 61 18.43 1.75 14.02
C ASP A 61 17.64 3.02 14.37
N GLU A 62 17.13 3.73 13.37
CA GLU A 62 16.29 4.94 13.59
C GLU A 62 15.00 4.61 14.34
N VAL A 63 14.37 3.49 13.99
CA VAL A 63 13.15 3.02 14.66
C VAL A 63 13.46 2.61 16.10
N THR A 64 14.54 1.86 16.30
CA THR A 64 14.98 1.42 17.63
C THR A 64 15.33 2.62 18.52
N ALA A 65 15.98 3.63 17.97
CA ALA A 65 16.27 4.87 18.71
C ALA A 65 14.98 5.60 19.14
N LYS A 66 13.91 5.50 18.36
CA LYS A 66 12.63 6.19 18.62
C LYS A 66 11.70 5.42 19.54
N TYR A 67 11.57 4.10 19.36
CA TYR A 67 10.58 3.27 20.03
C TYR A 67 11.17 2.28 21.04
N GLY A 68 12.50 2.19 21.13
CA GLY A 68 13.21 1.19 21.89
C GLY A 68 13.49 -0.09 21.09
N GLU A 69 14.09 -1.07 21.74
CA GLU A 69 14.33 -2.37 21.12
C GLU A 69 13.00 -3.10 20.83
N PRO A 70 12.83 -3.69 19.62
CA PRO A 70 11.65 -4.47 19.30
C PRO A 70 11.62 -5.78 20.11
N ASP A 71 10.42 -6.27 20.42
CA ASP A 71 10.24 -7.57 21.06
C ASP A 71 10.62 -8.73 20.12
N ASP A 72 10.41 -8.54 18.81
CA ASP A 72 10.84 -9.49 17.77
C ASP A 72 11.13 -8.78 16.45
N VAL A 73 11.96 -9.42 15.60
CA VAL A 73 12.33 -8.93 14.26
C VAL A 73 12.11 -10.03 13.24
N ILE A 74 11.13 -9.86 12.36
CA ILE A 74 10.87 -10.77 11.26
C ILE A 74 11.64 -10.28 10.03
N VAL A 75 12.69 -10.99 9.64
CA VAL A 75 13.46 -10.68 8.44
C VAL A 75 12.67 -11.12 7.21
N THR A 76 12.35 -10.20 6.33
CA THR A 76 11.65 -10.49 5.06
C THR A 76 12.61 -10.61 3.90
N ASN A 77 13.74 -9.89 3.96
CA ASN A 77 14.82 -9.97 2.97
C ASN A 77 16.17 -9.84 3.68
N ALA A 78 16.99 -10.91 3.63
CA ALA A 78 18.27 -10.96 4.33
C ALA A 78 19.27 -9.90 3.84
N VAL A 79 19.19 -9.47 2.58
CA VAL A 79 20.09 -8.44 2.01
C VAL A 79 19.73 -7.05 2.55
N LEU A 80 18.45 -6.81 2.86
CA LEU A 80 17.91 -5.54 3.32
C LEU A 80 17.51 -5.59 4.81
N ALA A 81 18.02 -6.54 5.59
CA ALA A 81 17.59 -6.76 6.98
C ALA A 81 17.81 -5.54 7.91
N ASN A 82 18.73 -4.65 7.56
CA ASN A 82 18.97 -3.39 8.30
C ASN A 82 18.08 -2.23 7.83
N GLU A 83 17.27 -2.46 6.79
CA GLU A 83 16.34 -1.48 6.25
C GLU A 83 14.89 -1.90 6.56
N LEU A 84 14.00 -0.93 6.71
CA LEU A 84 12.57 -1.20 6.96
C LEU A 84 11.87 -1.88 5.75
N GLY A 85 12.51 -1.94 4.59
CA GLY A 85 12.06 -2.70 3.42
C GLY A 85 12.36 -4.20 3.51
N GLY A 86 13.29 -4.62 4.40
CA GLY A 86 13.74 -6.00 4.56
C GLY A 86 13.48 -6.61 5.94
N ALA A 87 12.92 -5.83 6.87
CA ALA A 87 12.60 -6.29 8.21
C ALA A 87 11.26 -5.72 8.70
N ILE A 88 10.55 -6.52 9.49
CA ILE A 88 9.37 -6.10 10.25
C ILE A 88 9.75 -6.10 11.73
N LEU A 89 9.56 -4.97 12.39
CA LEU A 89 9.86 -4.80 13.80
C LEU A 89 8.56 -4.94 14.60
N VAL A 90 8.51 -5.89 15.51
CA VAL A 90 7.32 -6.18 16.31
C VAL A 90 7.51 -5.62 17.72
N TYR A 91 6.55 -4.80 18.15
CA TYR A 91 6.45 -4.22 19.48
C TYR A 91 5.17 -4.76 20.14
N GLN A 92 5.18 -6.06 20.47
CA GLN A 92 4.00 -6.76 20.99
C GLN A 92 3.49 -6.14 22.28
N GLN A 93 4.39 -5.78 23.20
CA GLN A 93 4.02 -5.13 24.47
C GLN A 93 3.37 -3.77 24.27
N GLN A 94 3.72 -3.08 23.18
CA GLN A 94 3.16 -1.78 22.83
C GLN A 94 1.97 -1.89 21.85
N GLY A 95 1.66 -3.11 21.37
CA GLY A 95 0.50 -3.41 20.54
C GLY A 95 0.60 -2.95 19.08
N PHE A 96 1.81 -2.81 18.54
CA PHE A 96 2.01 -2.42 17.13
C PHE A 96 3.21 -3.14 16.50
N MET A 97 3.26 -3.10 15.17
CA MET A 97 4.45 -3.46 14.38
C MET A 97 4.82 -2.35 13.40
N ILE A 98 6.07 -2.35 12.97
CA ILE A 98 6.55 -1.46 11.89
C ILE A 98 6.92 -2.34 10.70
N ALA A 99 6.24 -2.12 9.59
CA ALA A 99 6.40 -2.90 8.37
C ALA A 99 6.44 -1.96 7.16
N ALA A 100 7.46 -2.08 6.32
CA ALA A 100 7.71 -1.20 5.16
C ALA A 100 7.69 0.30 5.54
N GLY A 101 8.15 0.65 6.76
CA GLY A 101 8.14 2.02 7.28
C GLY A 101 6.81 2.49 7.86
N ALA A 102 5.76 1.68 7.83
CA ALA A 102 4.45 2.01 8.41
C ALA A 102 4.31 1.43 9.82
N LYS A 103 3.80 2.24 10.75
CA LYS A 103 3.39 1.78 12.08
C LYS A 103 1.96 1.24 12.01
N ILE A 104 1.79 -0.04 12.31
CA ILE A 104 0.53 -0.77 12.21
C ILE A 104 0.15 -1.26 13.59
N PRO A 105 -0.99 -0.85 14.17
CA PRO A 105 -1.54 -1.51 15.34
C PRO A 105 -1.82 -2.99 15.05
N LEU A 106 -1.43 -3.90 15.94
CA LEU A 106 -1.68 -5.34 15.76
C LEU A 106 -3.17 -5.65 15.61
N SER A 107 -4.02 -4.89 16.31
CA SER A 107 -5.48 -4.99 16.20
C SER A 107 -6.06 -4.62 14.83
N ASP A 108 -5.31 -3.84 14.03
CA ASP A 108 -5.76 -3.40 12.71
C ASP A 108 -5.49 -4.41 11.60
N ILE A 109 -4.72 -5.45 11.88
CA ILE A 109 -4.37 -6.47 10.89
C ILE A 109 -5.58 -7.39 10.66
N GLU A 110 -6.14 -7.36 9.46
CA GLU A 110 -7.24 -8.24 9.05
C GLU A 110 -6.74 -9.59 8.54
N SER A 111 -5.75 -9.56 7.66
CA SER A 111 -5.18 -10.77 7.05
C SER A 111 -3.76 -10.54 6.57
N VAL A 112 -3.01 -11.63 6.49
CA VAL A 112 -1.67 -11.67 5.89
C VAL A 112 -1.67 -12.77 4.85
N ALA A 113 -1.11 -12.52 3.67
CA ALA A 113 -1.06 -13.50 2.61
C ALA A 113 0.21 -13.34 1.76
N ALA A 114 0.79 -14.46 1.35
CA ALA A 114 1.82 -14.48 0.31
C ALA A 114 1.15 -14.53 -1.06
N LYS A 115 1.67 -13.77 -2.01
CA LYS A 115 1.21 -13.74 -3.39
C LYS A 115 2.38 -13.93 -4.35
N ASN A 116 2.24 -14.90 -5.26
CA ASN A 116 3.15 -15.04 -6.37
C ASN A 116 2.88 -13.96 -7.42
N MET A 117 3.90 -13.16 -7.73
CA MET A 117 3.84 -12.06 -8.69
C MET A 117 4.38 -12.45 -10.06
N ALA A 118 4.63 -13.75 -10.29
CA ALA A 118 5.09 -14.24 -11.58
C ALA A 118 4.16 -13.82 -12.72
N THR A 119 4.77 -13.45 -13.83
CA THR A 119 4.07 -13.27 -15.10
C THR A 119 4.65 -14.26 -16.12
N PRO A 120 4.02 -14.50 -17.28
CA PRO A 120 4.59 -15.36 -18.31
C PRO A 120 6.00 -14.98 -18.77
N TYR A 121 6.44 -13.78 -18.41
CA TYR A 121 7.74 -13.22 -18.84
C TYR A 121 8.71 -12.96 -17.69
N THR A 122 8.31 -13.22 -16.43
CA THR A 122 9.14 -12.96 -15.24
C THR A 122 9.24 -14.20 -14.36
N VAL A 123 10.37 -14.32 -13.66
CA VAL A 123 10.56 -15.36 -12.64
C VAL A 123 9.55 -15.17 -11.50
N ALA A 124 9.19 -16.27 -10.85
CA ALA A 124 8.34 -16.23 -9.66
C ALA A 124 8.98 -15.36 -8.58
N GLU A 125 8.34 -14.27 -8.23
CA GLU A 125 8.70 -13.37 -7.13
C GLU A 125 7.52 -13.35 -6.15
N TYR A 126 7.80 -13.54 -4.88
CA TYR A 126 6.76 -13.59 -3.86
C TYR A 126 6.68 -12.25 -3.13
N GLN A 127 5.45 -11.82 -2.93
CA GLN A 127 5.13 -10.62 -2.17
C GLN A 127 4.22 -10.98 -1.00
N VAL A 128 4.60 -10.56 0.20
CA VAL A 128 3.72 -10.65 1.37
C VAL A 128 2.89 -9.38 1.44
N ILE A 129 1.59 -9.55 1.65
CA ILE A 129 0.60 -8.47 1.72
C ILE A 129 -0.06 -8.55 3.09
N ILE A 130 0.09 -7.50 3.90
CA ILE A 130 -0.70 -7.28 5.11
C ILE A 130 -1.91 -6.43 4.75
N THR A 131 -3.10 -6.94 5.04
CA THR A 131 -4.35 -6.20 4.88
C THR A 131 -4.75 -5.62 6.22
N CYS A 132 -4.98 -4.31 6.28
CA CYS A 132 -5.33 -3.58 7.48
C CYS A 132 -6.76 -3.04 7.42
N ARG A 133 -7.40 -2.85 8.59
CA ARG A 133 -8.73 -2.21 8.71
C ARG A 133 -8.68 -0.74 8.40
N ASN A 134 -7.56 -0.10 8.65
CA ASN A 134 -7.39 1.33 8.39
C ASN A 134 -7.43 1.60 6.88
N LYS A 135 -8.22 2.60 6.48
CA LYS A 135 -8.40 2.97 5.07
C LYS A 135 -7.20 3.73 4.49
N ASP A 136 -6.42 4.37 5.34
CA ASP A 136 -5.28 5.18 4.93
C ASP A 136 -4.07 4.31 4.54
N TYR A 137 -3.96 3.09 5.09
CA TYR A 137 -2.94 2.09 4.74
C TYR A 137 -3.53 0.68 4.67
N ARG A 138 -4.49 0.49 3.81
CA ARG A 138 -5.21 -0.79 3.73
C ARG A 138 -4.35 -1.98 3.31
N TYR A 139 -3.34 -1.75 2.48
CA TYR A 139 -2.46 -2.80 1.97
C TYR A 139 -1.01 -2.40 2.11
N ILE A 140 -0.25 -3.16 2.91
CA ILE A 140 1.19 -3.00 3.04
C ILE A 140 1.84 -4.21 2.37
N ARG A 141 2.82 -3.97 1.51
CA ARG A 141 3.42 -4.98 0.64
C ARG A 141 4.93 -4.95 0.76
N PHE A 142 5.53 -6.13 0.80
CA PHE A 142 6.98 -6.29 0.72
C PHE A 142 7.35 -7.47 -0.16
N ASN A 143 8.47 -7.33 -0.86
CA ASN A 143 9.07 -8.42 -1.59
C ASN A 143 9.86 -9.30 -0.61
N VAL A 144 9.59 -10.59 -0.65
CA VAL A 144 10.29 -11.60 0.15
C VAL A 144 11.23 -12.48 -0.68
N GLY A 145 11.40 -12.16 -1.96
CA GLY A 145 12.26 -12.88 -2.89
C GLY A 145 11.54 -13.95 -3.67
N TYR A 146 12.26 -15.02 -4.02
CA TYR A 146 11.82 -16.02 -5.00
C TYR A 146 11.41 -17.37 -4.38
N ASP A 147 11.48 -17.48 -3.05
CA ASP A 147 11.22 -18.71 -2.31
C ASP A 147 9.81 -18.69 -1.71
N GLU A 148 8.97 -19.67 -2.12
CA GLU A 148 7.60 -19.82 -1.65
C GLU A 148 7.53 -20.27 -0.18
N GLU A 149 8.42 -21.15 0.23
CA GLU A 149 8.47 -21.67 1.58
C GLU A 149 8.84 -20.53 2.56
N TRP A 150 9.83 -19.72 2.18
CA TRP A 150 10.21 -18.53 2.92
C TRP A 150 9.05 -17.52 3.02
N ALA A 151 8.36 -17.25 1.92
CA ALA A 151 7.20 -16.35 1.92
C ALA A 151 6.08 -16.87 2.84
N SER A 152 5.83 -18.17 2.84
CA SER A 152 4.86 -18.81 3.73
C SER A 152 5.27 -18.74 5.21
N GLN A 153 6.57 -18.88 5.48
CA GLN A 153 7.12 -18.74 6.83
C GLN A 153 6.94 -17.32 7.36
N VAL A 154 7.26 -16.30 6.56
CA VAL A 154 7.05 -14.88 6.92
C VAL A 154 5.57 -14.59 7.23
N VAL A 155 4.65 -15.14 6.43
CA VAL A 155 3.20 -15.02 6.72
C VAL A 155 2.85 -15.63 8.06
N ALA A 156 3.33 -16.86 8.35
CA ALA A 156 3.08 -17.55 9.60
C ALA A 156 3.65 -16.78 10.81
N ASP A 157 4.83 -16.18 10.65
CA ASP A 157 5.48 -15.40 11.70
C ASP A 157 4.70 -14.11 12.01
N ILE A 158 4.15 -13.44 11.01
CA ILE A 158 3.29 -12.25 11.21
C ILE A 158 1.95 -12.65 11.85
N ASP A 159 1.35 -13.76 11.40
CA ASP A 159 0.05 -14.22 11.90
C ASP A 159 0.07 -14.59 13.40
N LYS A 160 1.21 -14.97 13.96
CA LYS A 160 1.36 -15.20 15.41
C LYS A 160 0.96 -13.97 16.24
N TYR A 161 1.24 -12.78 15.73
CA TYR A 161 0.98 -11.52 16.42
C TYR A 161 -0.42 -10.96 16.16
N ARG A 162 -1.11 -11.44 15.12
CA ARG A 162 -2.49 -11.05 14.80
C ARG A 162 -3.51 -11.66 15.78
N ALA A 163 -3.25 -12.84 16.28
CA ALA A 163 -4.18 -13.65 17.08
C ALA A 163 -4.12 -13.37 18.59
N GLY A 164 -3.32 -12.39 19.03
CA GLY A 164 -3.14 -12.01 20.43
C GLY A 164 -4.14 -10.98 20.93
#